data_26fddcdf9f769904adbd3330e2f51bb2
#
_entry.id   26fddcdf9f769904adbd3330e2f51bb2
#
_cell.length_a   1.000
_cell.length_b   1.000
_cell.length_c   1.000
_cell.angle_alpha   90.00
_cell.angle_beta   90.00
_cell.angle_gamma   90.00
#
_symmetry.space_group_name_H-M   'P 1'
#
loop_
_entity.id
_entity.type
_entity.pdbx_description
1 polymer ?
#
loop_
_entity_poly.entity_id
_entity_poly.type
_entity_poly.pdbx_seq_one_letter_code
_entity_poly.pdbx_strand_id
1 'polypeptide(L)'
;GLNGRAVIPMVLGFGCDTMATVVTRTLETKRERIIATLLLSLAIPCSAQLGVIFGLLSGVPGALLVWVVSMVLVFLLVGFLAAQVVPGERPMFYMELPPMRLPQLNNVLVKTLTRMQWYFFEIFPLFMIASVLLWAGKLSGGLVWLVSSMQPVMGALGLPGEASAAFILGFFRRDFGAA
;
A
#
# COMPACT_ATOMS: atom_id res chain seq x y z
N GLY A 1 -17.79 -2.14 -10.26
CA GLY A 1 -17.52 -1.00 -9.43
C GLY A 1 -16.28 -0.17 -9.79
N LEU A 2 -15.25 -0.73 -10.39
CA LEU A 2 -14.06 -0.03 -10.85
C LEU A 2 -14.00 -0.05 -12.39
N ASN A 3 -13.55 1.04 -12.98
CA ASN A 3 -13.33 1.15 -14.42
C ASN A 3 -11.98 0.48 -14.79
N GLY A 4 -11.81 0.07 -16.05
CA GLY A 4 -10.55 -0.49 -16.54
C GLY A 4 -9.32 0.41 -16.34
N ARG A 5 -9.50 1.72 -16.25
CA ARG A 5 -8.44 2.68 -15.90
C ARG A 5 -7.84 2.46 -14.50
N ALA A 6 -8.59 1.85 -13.58
CA ALA A 6 -8.10 1.53 -12.24
C ALA A 6 -7.03 0.42 -12.22
N VAL A 7 -6.90 -0.34 -13.29
CA VAL A 7 -5.86 -1.37 -13.43
C VAL A 7 -4.47 -0.74 -13.38
N ILE A 8 -4.30 0.46 -13.95
CA ILE A 8 -2.99 1.15 -14.00
C ILE A 8 -2.45 1.43 -12.60
N PRO A 9 -3.15 2.15 -11.70
CA PRO A 9 -2.67 2.34 -10.34
C PRO A 9 -2.53 1.04 -9.55
N MET A 10 -3.37 0.03 -9.78
CA MET A 10 -3.26 -1.25 -9.08
C MET A 10 -1.98 -2.01 -9.46
N VAL A 11 -1.63 -2.06 -10.73
CA VAL A 11 -0.37 -2.69 -11.19
C VAL A 11 0.84 -1.91 -10.68
N LEU A 12 0.79 -0.58 -10.69
CA LEU A 12 1.85 0.25 -10.13
C LEU A 12 2.02 0.06 -8.62
N GLY A 13 0.95 -0.30 -7.91
CA GLY A 13 0.95 -0.58 -6.48
C GLY A 13 1.90 -1.71 -6.07
N PHE A 14 2.05 -2.73 -6.89
CA PHE A 14 3.03 -3.81 -6.66
C PHE A 14 4.48 -3.31 -6.69
N GLY A 15 4.75 -2.19 -7.34
CA GLY A 15 6.06 -1.53 -7.27
C GLY A 15 6.14 -0.59 -6.06
N CYS A 16 5.33 0.47 -6.07
CA CYS A 16 5.32 1.51 -5.04
C CYS A 16 3.90 2.00 -4.78
N ASP A 17 3.37 1.65 -3.60
CA ASP A 17 2.01 1.99 -3.19
C ASP A 17 1.79 3.51 -3.11
N THR A 18 2.78 4.27 -2.64
CA THR A 18 2.71 5.73 -2.57
C THR A 18 2.55 6.36 -3.96
N MET A 19 3.31 5.89 -4.95
CA MET A 19 3.17 6.37 -6.32
C MET A 19 1.85 5.94 -6.94
N ALA A 20 1.39 4.73 -6.64
CA ALA A 20 0.11 4.23 -7.10
C ALA A 20 -1.06 5.07 -6.57
N THR A 21 -1.03 5.48 -5.29
CA THR A 21 -2.06 6.36 -4.70
C THR A 21 -2.10 7.73 -5.36
N VAL A 22 -0.95 8.29 -5.72
CA VAL A 22 -0.91 9.54 -6.50
C VAL A 22 -1.53 9.36 -7.88
N VAL A 23 -1.28 8.23 -8.54
CA VAL A 23 -1.86 7.92 -9.85
C VAL A 23 -3.36 7.70 -9.78
N THR A 24 -3.95 7.33 -8.63
CA THR A 24 -5.42 7.25 -8.49
C THR A 24 -6.13 8.57 -8.78
N ARG A 25 -5.43 9.71 -8.71
CA ARG A 25 -5.96 11.01 -9.10
C ARG A 25 -6.38 11.09 -10.57
N THR A 26 -5.87 10.20 -11.41
CA THR A 26 -6.27 10.09 -12.83
C THR A 26 -7.64 9.45 -13.03
N LEU A 27 -8.20 8.83 -11.99
CA LEU A 27 -9.54 8.26 -12.01
C LEU A 27 -10.59 9.38 -11.96
N GLU A 28 -11.65 9.23 -12.72
CA GLU A 28 -12.64 10.29 -12.94
C GLU A 28 -13.52 10.53 -11.72
N THR A 29 -13.99 9.46 -11.08
CA THR A 29 -14.95 9.58 -9.98
C THR A 29 -14.26 9.51 -8.60
N LYS A 30 -14.80 10.27 -7.65
CA LYS A 30 -14.35 10.20 -6.24
C LYS A 30 -14.50 8.78 -5.67
N ARG A 31 -15.56 8.08 -6.08
CA ARG A 31 -15.85 6.72 -5.67
C ARG A 31 -14.72 5.77 -6.09
N GLU A 32 -14.31 5.82 -7.35
CA GLU A 32 -13.21 4.99 -7.85
C GLU A 32 -11.89 5.28 -7.13
N ARG A 33 -11.60 6.56 -6.87
CA ARG A 33 -10.38 6.95 -6.15
C ARG A 33 -10.36 6.36 -4.73
N ILE A 34 -11.48 6.46 -4.01
CA ILE A 34 -11.59 5.91 -2.66
C ILE A 34 -11.42 4.40 -2.67
N ILE A 35 -12.14 3.69 -3.55
CA ILE A 35 -12.05 2.23 -3.65
C ILE A 35 -10.63 1.79 -4.06
N ALA A 36 -10.04 2.44 -5.06
CA ALA A 36 -8.69 2.11 -5.51
C ALA A 36 -7.64 2.37 -4.42
N THR A 37 -7.72 3.52 -3.73
CA THR A 37 -6.80 3.83 -2.63
C THR A 37 -6.96 2.86 -1.47
N LEU A 38 -8.18 2.46 -1.14
CA LEU A 38 -8.47 1.50 -0.08
C LEU A 38 -7.93 0.11 -0.44
N LEU A 39 -8.06 -0.34 -1.68
CA LEU A 39 -7.50 -1.60 -2.15
C LEU A 39 -5.97 -1.58 -2.17
N LEU A 40 -5.36 -0.47 -2.61
CA LEU A 40 -3.92 -0.28 -2.56
C LEU A 40 -3.39 -0.35 -1.13
N SER A 41 -4.04 0.35 -0.20
CA SER A 41 -3.58 0.41 1.18
C SER A 41 -3.78 -0.89 1.97
N LEU A 42 -4.78 -1.71 1.65
CA LEU A 42 -5.10 -2.92 2.42
C LEU A 42 -4.64 -4.22 1.77
N ALA A 43 -4.79 -4.33 0.44
CA ALA A 43 -4.69 -5.62 -0.23
C ALA A 43 -3.47 -5.75 -1.17
N ILE A 44 -2.88 -4.66 -1.64
CA ILE A 44 -1.78 -4.73 -2.59
C ILE A 44 -0.45 -4.50 -1.85
N PRO A 45 0.42 -5.53 -1.77
CA PRO A 45 1.75 -5.38 -1.17
C PRO A 45 2.69 -4.67 -2.15
N CYS A 46 3.48 -3.72 -1.67
CA CYS A 46 4.53 -3.09 -2.45
C CYS A 46 5.76 -4.01 -2.61
N SER A 47 6.69 -3.66 -3.50
CA SER A 47 7.88 -4.47 -3.77
C SER A 47 8.75 -4.70 -2.52
N ALA A 48 8.86 -3.74 -1.62
CA ALA A 48 9.59 -3.88 -0.37
C ALA A 48 8.95 -4.95 0.53
N GLN A 49 7.62 -4.91 0.68
CA GLN A 49 6.88 -5.92 1.44
C GLN A 49 7.01 -7.31 0.81
N LEU A 50 6.90 -7.41 -0.51
CA LEU A 50 7.08 -8.67 -1.23
C LEU A 50 8.46 -9.27 -0.97
N GLY A 51 9.52 -8.45 -0.96
CA GLY A 51 10.88 -8.90 -0.65
C GLY A 51 10.99 -9.52 0.75
N VAL A 52 10.43 -8.88 1.76
CA VAL A 52 10.40 -9.39 3.14
C VAL A 52 9.57 -10.67 3.24
N ILE A 53 8.38 -10.68 2.65
CA ILE A 53 7.46 -11.84 2.69
C ILE A 53 8.09 -13.06 2.00
N PHE A 54 8.69 -12.87 0.82
CA PHE A 54 9.40 -13.95 0.14
C PHE A 54 10.60 -14.46 0.95
N GLY A 55 11.35 -13.55 1.60
CA GLY A 55 12.44 -13.93 2.47
C GLY A 55 11.99 -14.79 3.65
N LEU A 56 10.90 -14.39 4.32
CA LEU A 56 10.35 -15.10 5.48
C LEU A 56 9.69 -16.44 5.12
N LEU A 57 8.92 -16.46 4.02
CA LEU A 57 8.13 -17.65 3.63
C LEU A 57 8.92 -18.65 2.78
N SER A 58 10.11 -18.30 2.29
CA SER A 58 10.91 -19.19 1.44
C SER A 58 11.30 -20.52 2.11
N GLY A 59 11.39 -20.53 3.43
CA GLY A 59 11.72 -21.73 4.22
C GLY A 59 10.56 -22.70 4.49
N VAL A 60 9.31 -22.30 4.19
CA VAL A 60 8.12 -23.11 4.52
C VAL A 60 7.36 -23.45 3.24
N PRO A 61 7.39 -24.73 2.78
CA PRO A 61 6.70 -25.13 1.57
C PRO A 61 5.19 -24.92 1.73
N GLY A 62 4.57 -24.25 0.76
CA GLY A 62 3.14 -23.95 0.75
C GLY A 62 2.71 -22.68 1.47
N ALA A 63 3.53 -22.07 2.34
CA ALA A 63 3.19 -20.84 3.04
C ALA A 63 2.95 -19.67 2.08
N LEU A 64 3.72 -19.59 1.03
CA LEU A 64 3.57 -18.58 -0.01
C LEU A 64 2.23 -18.72 -0.75
N LEU A 65 1.80 -19.94 -1.03
CA LEU A 65 0.51 -20.20 -1.66
C LEU A 65 -0.65 -19.76 -0.76
N VAL A 66 -0.60 -20.13 0.53
CA VAL A 66 -1.60 -19.71 1.52
C VAL A 66 -1.66 -18.19 1.61
N TRP A 67 -0.49 -17.53 1.64
CA TRP A 67 -0.42 -16.08 1.67
C TRP A 67 -1.04 -15.43 0.43
N VAL A 68 -0.71 -15.90 -0.78
CA VAL A 68 -1.28 -15.40 -2.04
C VAL A 68 -2.80 -15.57 -2.06
N VAL A 69 -3.30 -16.75 -1.68
CA VAL A 69 -4.74 -17.03 -1.63
C VAL A 69 -5.43 -16.09 -0.64
N SER A 70 -4.83 -15.88 0.54
CA SER A 70 -5.36 -14.96 1.55
C SER A 70 -5.42 -13.53 1.03
N MET A 71 -4.38 -13.06 0.34
CA MET A 71 -4.33 -11.72 -0.25
C MET A 71 -5.38 -11.53 -1.34
N VAL A 72 -5.54 -12.52 -2.21
CA VAL A 72 -6.58 -12.48 -3.26
C VAL A 72 -7.97 -12.45 -2.61
N LEU A 73 -8.20 -13.24 -1.57
CA LEU A 73 -9.47 -13.28 -0.85
C LEU A 73 -9.77 -11.93 -0.19
N VAL A 74 -8.80 -11.34 0.49
CA VAL A 74 -8.93 -9.99 1.10
C VAL A 74 -9.20 -8.95 0.03
N PHE A 75 -8.49 -8.99 -1.11
CA PHE A 75 -8.70 -8.07 -2.22
C PHE A 75 -10.14 -8.13 -2.75
N LEU A 76 -10.66 -9.34 -2.99
CA LEU A 76 -12.02 -9.54 -3.47
C LEU A 76 -13.06 -9.11 -2.44
N LEU A 77 -12.87 -9.47 -1.18
CA LEU A 77 -13.79 -9.15 -0.09
C LEU A 77 -13.84 -7.64 0.15
N VAL A 78 -12.69 -6.99 0.29
CA VAL A 78 -12.62 -5.54 0.49
C VAL A 78 -13.15 -4.78 -0.73
N GLY A 79 -12.82 -5.24 -1.94
CA GLY A 79 -13.34 -4.64 -3.18
C GLY A 79 -14.86 -4.76 -3.29
N PHE A 80 -15.42 -5.91 -2.90
CA PHE A 80 -16.86 -6.14 -2.89
C PHE A 80 -17.56 -5.26 -1.85
N LEU A 81 -17.09 -5.25 -0.61
CA LEU A 81 -17.63 -4.43 0.47
C LEU A 81 -17.54 -2.94 0.17
N ALA A 82 -16.39 -2.49 -0.32
CA ALA A 82 -16.18 -1.09 -0.68
C ALA A 82 -17.11 -0.66 -1.83
N ALA A 83 -17.35 -1.55 -2.79
CA ALA A 83 -18.28 -1.27 -3.89
C ALA A 83 -19.73 -1.14 -3.43
N GLN A 84 -20.12 -1.75 -2.30
CA GLN A 84 -21.45 -1.64 -1.71
C GLN A 84 -21.59 -0.40 -0.80
N VAL A 85 -20.56 -0.14 0.02
CA VAL A 85 -20.62 0.90 1.06
C VAL A 85 -20.37 2.29 0.49
N VAL A 86 -19.47 2.42 -0.50
CA VAL A 86 -19.11 3.74 -1.06
C VAL A 86 -20.19 4.21 -2.03
N PRO A 87 -20.98 5.24 -1.70
CA PRO A 87 -22.00 5.80 -2.58
C PRO A 87 -21.34 6.55 -3.75
N GLY A 88 -22.01 6.57 -4.89
CA GLY A 88 -21.56 7.33 -6.06
C GLY A 88 -21.98 6.67 -7.37
N GLU A 89 -21.87 7.45 -8.44
CA GLU A 89 -22.23 6.99 -9.78
C GLU A 89 -21.30 5.87 -10.23
N ARG A 90 -21.88 4.89 -10.93
CA ARG A 90 -21.08 3.84 -11.58
C ARG A 90 -20.45 4.47 -12.82
N PRO A 91 -19.13 4.46 -12.93
CA PRO A 91 -18.48 5.02 -14.11
C PRO A 91 -18.95 4.28 -15.37
N MET A 92 -19.39 5.03 -16.36
CA MET A 92 -19.59 4.46 -17.70
C MET A 92 -18.21 4.11 -18.27
N PHE A 93 -18.10 2.89 -18.75
CA PHE A 93 -16.88 2.43 -19.42
C PHE A 93 -16.77 3.10 -20.79
N TYR A 94 -16.09 4.21 -20.85
CA TYR A 94 -15.69 4.83 -22.11
C TYR A 94 -14.16 4.78 -22.19
N MET A 95 -13.64 3.83 -22.95
CA MET A 95 -12.22 3.70 -23.18
C MET A 95 -11.91 4.23 -24.59
N GLU A 96 -11.56 5.50 -24.66
CA GLU A 96 -10.87 6.00 -25.85
C GLU A 96 -9.47 5.39 -25.85
N LEU A 97 -9.24 4.46 -26.76
CA LEU A 97 -7.92 3.94 -27.02
C LEU A 97 -7.13 5.01 -27.78
N PRO A 98 -6.17 5.70 -27.15
CA PRO A 98 -5.33 6.64 -27.88
C PRO A 98 -4.53 5.88 -28.95
N PRO A 99 -4.29 6.49 -30.10
CA PRO A 99 -3.51 5.85 -31.16
C PRO A 99 -2.14 5.45 -30.62
N MET A 100 -1.78 4.19 -30.79
CA MET A 100 -0.48 3.67 -30.40
C MET A 100 0.62 4.38 -31.20
N ARG A 101 1.33 5.29 -30.54
CA ARG A 101 2.53 5.94 -31.10
C ARG A 101 3.76 5.38 -30.42
N LEU A 102 4.82 5.18 -31.18
CA LEU A 102 6.11 4.79 -30.63
C LEU A 102 6.57 5.82 -29.58
N PRO A 103 7.00 5.37 -28.40
CA PRO A 103 7.44 6.27 -27.34
C PRO A 103 8.69 7.05 -27.82
N GLN A 104 8.64 8.37 -27.75
CA GLN A 104 9.80 9.22 -27.98
C GLN A 104 10.67 9.22 -26.72
N LEU A 105 11.92 8.75 -26.85
CA LEU A 105 12.86 8.63 -25.73
C LEU A 105 13.02 9.94 -24.95
N ASN A 106 13.09 11.06 -25.64
CA ASN A 106 13.20 12.38 -25.00
C ASN A 106 11.99 12.68 -24.09
N ASN A 107 10.77 12.42 -24.56
CA ASN A 107 9.56 12.61 -23.75
C ASN A 107 9.51 11.68 -22.55
N VAL A 108 9.96 10.44 -22.71
CA VAL A 108 10.03 9.45 -21.61
C VAL A 108 11.03 9.93 -20.56
N LEU A 109 12.24 10.32 -20.97
CA LEU A 109 13.28 10.79 -20.06
C LEU A 109 12.85 12.03 -19.29
N VAL A 110 12.35 13.06 -19.99
CA VAL A 110 11.89 14.30 -19.34
C VAL A 110 10.79 14.02 -18.33
N LYS A 111 9.77 13.23 -18.70
CA LYS A 111 8.68 12.89 -17.78
C LYS A 111 9.15 12.04 -16.60
N THR A 112 10.09 11.13 -16.80
CA THR A 112 10.66 10.29 -15.73
C THR A 112 11.47 11.14 -14.77
N LEU A 113 12.36 11.99 -15.26
CA LEU A 113 13.18 12.88 -14.43
C LEU A 113 12.30 13.85 -13.62
N THR A 114 11.31 14.47 -14.26
CA THR A 114 10.38 15.37 -13.56
C THR A 114 9.62 14.65 -12.45
N ARG A 115 9.17 13.41 -12.68
CA ARG A 115 8.49 12.60 -11.64
C ARG A 115 9.44 12.17 -10.54
N MET A 116 10.68 11.78 -10.86
CA MET A 116 11.70 11.46 -9.87
C MET A 116 12.05 12.67 -9.00
N GLN A 117 12.21 13.83 -9.61
CA GLN A 117 12.48 15.08 -8.90
C GLN A 117 11.34 15.43 -7.93
N TRP A 118 10.10 15.38 -8.39
CA TRP A 118 8.93 15.61 -7.54
C TRP A 118 8.84 14.62 -6.38
N TYR A 119 9.05 13.32 -6.65
CA TYR A 119 9.11 12.28 -5.64
C TYR A 119 10.18 12.56 -4.58
N PHE A 120 11.36 12.95 -5.01
CA PHE A 120 12.48 13.22 -4.12
C PHE A 120 12.21 14.42 -3.18
N PHE A 121 11.64 15.48 -3.70
CA PHE A 121 11.36 16.68 -2.89
C PHE A 121 10.13 16.56 -1.99
N GLU A 122 9.15 15.76 -2.36
CA GLU A 122 7.89 15.66 -1.61
C GLU A 122 7.86 14.44 -0.67
N ILE A 123 8.29 13.28 -1.13
CA ILE A 123 8.15 12.03 -0.38
C ILE A 123 9.38 11.75 0.50
N PHE A 124 10.57 12.05 0.02
CA PHE A 124 11.80 11.83 0.79
C PHE A 124 11.84 12.59 2.13
N PRO A 125 11.54 13.90 2.21
CA PRO A 125 11.53 14.60 3.51
C PRO A 125 10.46 14.03 4.46
N LEU A 126 9.28 13.64 3.94
CA LEU A 126 8.25 13.02 4.76
C LEU A 126 8.72 11.70 5.36
N PHE A 127 9.44 10.90 4.57
CA PHE A 127 10.04 9.66 5.02
C PHE A 127 11.12 9.88 6.10
N MET A 128 11.97 10.90 5.92
CA MET A 128 12.97 11.27 6.90
C MET A 128 12.35 11.73 8.23
N ILE A 129 11.31 12.57 8.15
CA ILE A 129 10.56 13.03 9.35
C ILE A 129 9.94 11.84 10.09
N ALA A 130 9.28 10.93 9.38
CA ALA A 130 8.69 9.73 9.99
C ALA A 130 9.76 8.86 10.67
N SER A 131 10.93 8.68 10.06
CA SER A 131 12.04 7.91 10.63
C SER A 131 12.62 8.57 11.87
N VAL A 132 12.77 9.90 11.87
CA VAL A 132 13.25 10.69 13.02
C VAL A 132 12.23 10.62 14.17
N LEU A 133 10.93 10.72 13.87
CA LEU A 133 9.87 10.60 14.88
C LEU A 133 9.87 9.21 15.55
N LEU A 134 10.03 8.14 14.76
CA LEU A 134 10.14 6.79 15.32
C LEU A 134 11.39 6.62 16.18
N TRP A 135 12.52 7.16 15.74
CA TRP A 135 13.75 7.14 16.51
C TRP A 135 13.63 7.93 17.83
N ALA A 136 13.06 9.12 17.78
CA ALA A 136 12.80 9.94 18.97
C ALA A 136 11.78 9.25 19.91
N GLY A 137 10.75 8.62 19.39
CA GLY A 137 9.79 7.82 20.14
C GLY A 137 10.43 6.61 20.84
N LYS A 138 11.43 6.00 20.21
CA LYS A 138 12.23 4.93 20.81
C LYS A 138 13.13 5.46 21.95
N LEU A 139 13.77 6.59 21.76
CA LEU A 139 14.63 7.21 22.79
C LEU A 139 13.83 7.73 24.00
N SER A 140 12.67 8.33 23.79
CA SER A 140 11.82 8.86 24.86
C SER A 140 11.06 7.77 25.64
N GLY A 141 11.17 6.49 25.24
CA GLY A 141 10.40 5.40 25.82
C GLY A 141 8.90 5.41 25.49
N GLY A 142 8.42 6.39 24.71
CA GLY A 142 7.02 6.51 24.33
C GLY A 142 6.53 5.33 23.48
N LEU A 143 7.40 4.80 22.63
CA LEU A 143 7.12 3.59 21.85
C LEU A 143 6.97 2.36 22.74
N VAL A 144 7.82 2.22 23.76
CA VAL A 144 7.75 1.12 24.73
C VAL A 144 6.46 1.21 25.54
N TRP A 145 6.08 2.40 25.97
CA TRP A 145 4.82 2.64 26.67
C TRP A 145 3.61 2.28 25.79
N LEU A 146 3.64 2.67 24.51
CA LEU A 146 2.58 2.36 23.56
C LEU A 146 2.45 0.85 23.32
N VAL A 147 3.59 0.17 23.13
CA VAL A 147 3.65 -1.30 22.97
C VAL A 147 3.11 -2.00 24.21
N SER A 148 3.51 -1.58 25.42
CA SER A 148 3.04 -2.17 26.67
C SER A 148 1.53 -1.97 26.88
N SER A 149 1.00 -0.82 26.47
CA SER A 149 -0.45 -0.54 26.53
C SER A 149 -1.28 -1.41 25.60
N MET A 150 -0.68 -1.89 24.49
CA MET A 150 -1.35 -2.78 23.53
C MET A 150 -1.24 -4.27 23.90
N GLN A 151 -0.31 -4.65 24.76
CA GLN A 151 -0.13 -6.06 25.19
C GLN A 151 -1.40 -6.71 25.72
N PRO A 152 -2.22 -6.07 26.61
CA PRO A 152 -3.44 -6.70 27.11
C PRO A 152 -4.47 -6.96 26.00
N VAL A 153 -4.52 -6.08 24.97
CA VAL A 153 -5.43 -6.24 23.84
C VAL A 153 -5.01 -7.43 22.97
N MET A 154 -3.70 -7.58 22.73
CA MET A 154 -3.16 -8.73 21.98
C MET A 154 -3.30 -10.03 22.75
N GLY A 155 -3.14 -10.01 24.07
CA GLY A 155 -3.39 -11.16 24.93
C GLY A 155 -4.86 -11.63 24.89
N ALA A 156 -5.82 -10.71 24.82
CA ALA A 156 -7.23 -11.02 24.66
C ALA A 156 -7.56 -11.67 23.29
N LEU A 157 -6.76 -11.38 22.28
CA LEU A 157 -6.85 -11.98 20.94
C LEU A 157 -6.09 -13.30 20.81
N GLY A 158 -5.42 -13.77 21.88
CA GLY A 158 -4.64 -15.01 21.88
C GLY A 158 -3.29 -14.91 21.13
N LEU A 159 -2.81 -13.69 20.87
CA LEU A 159 -1.55 -13.45 20.19
C LEU A 159 -0.40 -13.28 21.21
N PRO A 160 0.85 -13.70 20.88
CA PRO A 160 2.00 -13.48 21.73
C PRO A 160 2.24 -11.97 21.94
N GLY A 161 2.73 -11.57 23.12
CA GLY A 161 2.96 -10.15 23.46
C GLY A 161 3.90 -9.42 22.51
N GLU A 162 4.79 -10.13 21.83
CA GLU A 162 5.70 -9.61 20.82
C GLU A 162 4.97 -9.09 19.57
N ALA A 163 3.77 -9.63 19.28
CA ALA A 163 2.94 -9.17 18.17
C ALA A 163 2.48 -7.71 18.35
N SER A 164 2.44 -7.18 19.57
CA SER A 164 2.11 -5.78 19.84
C SER A 164 3.13 -4.82 19.24
N ALA A 165 4.41 -5.17 19.28
CA ALA A 165 5.47 -4.37 18.66
C ALA A 165 5.34 -4.36 17.13
N ALA A 166 5.14 -5.54 16.52
CA ALA A 166 4.93 -5.67 15.09
C ALA A 166 3.70 -4.88 14.62
N PHE A 167 2.60 -4.91 15.38
CA PHE A 167 1.38 -4.18 15.06
C PHE A 167 1.59 -2.66 15.10
N ILE A 168 2.21 -2.14 16.15
CA ILE A 168 2.45 -0.70 16.30
C ILE A 168 3.45 -0.19 15.26
N LEU A 169 4.58 -0.89 15.10
CA LEU A 169 5.58 -0.51 14.10
C LEU A 169 5.01 -0.60 12.68
N GLY A 170 4.19 -1.63 12.40
CA GLY A 170 3.50 -1.79 11.14
C GLY A 170 2.44 -0.72 10.87
N PHE A 171 1.81 -0.17 11.91
CA PHE A 171 0.88 0.95 11.78
C PHE A 171 1.59 2.23 11.33
N PHE A 172 2.75 2.53 11.88
CA PHE A 172 3.56 3.69 11.45
C PHE A 172 4.20 3.47 10.08
N ARG A 173 4.70 2.26 9.85
CA ARG A 173 5.31 1.88 8.57
C ARG A 173 5.09 0.39 8.32
N ARG A 174 4.37 0.10 7.25
CA ARG A 174 4.02 -1.28 6.84
C ARG A 174 5.24 -2.21 6.71
N ASP A 175 6.40 -1.66 6.34
CA ASP A 175 7.64 -2.42 6.15
C ASP A 175 8.25 -2.89 7.48
N PHE A 176 8.12 -2.11 8.54
CA PHE A 176 8.67 -2.44 9.85
C PHE A 176 7.83 -3.46 10.64
N GLY A 177 6.56 -3.59 10.31
CA GLY A 177 5.71 -4.62 10.94
C GLY A 177 6.06 -6.05 10.51
N ALA A 178 6.81 -6.20 9.41
CA ALA A 178 7.24 -7.49 8.87
C ALA A 178 8.70 -7.84 9.21
N ALA A 179 9.49 -6.88 9.69
CA ALA A 179 10.88 -7.07 10.11
C ALA A 179 10.97 -7.30 11.63
#